data_8ff398b8521c7d34b05c3338cea04fb4
#
_entry.id   8ff398b8521c7d34b05c3338cea04fb4
#
_cell.length_a   1.000
_cell.length_b   1.000
_cell.length_c   1.000
_cell.angle_alpha   90.00
_cell.angle_beta   90.00
_cell.angle_gamma   90.00
#
_symmetry.space_group_name_H-M   'P 1'
#
loop_
_entity.id
_entity.type
_entity.pdbx_description
1 polymer ?
#
loop_
_entity_poly.entity_id
_entity_poly.type
_entity_poly.pdbx_seq_one_letter_code
_entity_poly.pdbx_strand_id
1 'polypeptide(L)'
;MTIASTLRLSLYGAAISATLGLIGCSNTTDTAAKTDDNTTADTDKPAKTLAITQIVEHPSLDEMRRGIIDELADKGYVEGQNLTVNFQSAQGNTATAGQIAKQFAGDNPDAIVAISTPSAQSVVASTKTVPVIYTAISDPVAAKLIDENDVPIQSNVTGLSSELPIEPQLDNIQKIAPNAKTIGYVYSPGEVNSVVVLNQLKKAAPARGLKILDVTANRPTDVAMATRSLAGRADVIYTSLDNNVVSAFEAMAGAANELDIPIIASDEFSVRRGATAALGVNDYDFGRTTGKMVYRVLSGEAVNTIKPEVMNTLTLYASPKHAAEQGVSLSDDLLKNAINVDKQAQSADK
;
A
#
# COMPACT_ATOMS: atom_id res chain seq x y z
N MET A 1 9.02 -50.74 -32.58
CA MET A 1 10.17 -50.51 -33.48
C MET A 1 11.20 -49.79 -32.62
N THR A 2 12.18 -50.58 -32.23
CA THR A 2 13.35 -50.32 -31.42
C THR A 2 14.36 -49.46 -32.17
N ILE A 3 15.07 -48.55 -31.52
CA ILE A 3 16.52 -48.38 -31.64
C ILE A 3 17.03 -47.52 -30.46
N ALA A 4 17.90 -48.16 -29.70
CA ALA A 4 18.77 -47.59 -28.66
C ALA A 4 20.11 -47.18 -29.29
N SER A 5 20.87 -46.41 -28.55
CA SER A 5 22.36 -46.33 -28.45
C SER A 5 22.82 -44.89 -28.32
N THR A 6 23.83 -44.47 -27.60
CA THR A 6 24.87 -45.13 -26.77
C THR A 6 25.59 -44.01 -25.98
N LEU A 7 26.00 -44.37 -24.83
CA LEU A 7 26.98 -43.77 -23.90
C LEU A 7 28.29 -43.30 -24.60
N ARG A 8 28.85 -42.16 -24.18
CA ARG A 8 30.34 -41.99 -24.10
C ARG A 8 30.74 -41.16 -22.88
N LEU A 9 31.40 -41.85 -21.99
CA LEU A 9 32.20 -41.40 -20.85
C LEU A 9 33.59 -40.95 -21.38
N SER A 10 34.13 -39.85 -20.86
CA SER A 10 35.57 -39.56 -20.93
C SER A 10 36.03 -38.92 -19.64
N LEU A 11 36.80 -39.71 -18.87
CA LEU A 11 37.68 -39.31 -17.77
C LEU A 11 39.02 -38.83 -18.35
N TYR A 12 39.62 -37.80 -17.78
CA TYR A 12 41.06 -37.50 -17.60
C TYR A 12 41.12 -36.37 -16.59
N GLY A 13 41.76 -36.35 -15.44
CA GLY A 13 43.06 -36.92 -15.14
C GLY A 13 43.87 -35.80 -14.45
N ALA A 14 44.29 -36.01 -13.25
CA ALA A 14 44.91 -35.14 -12.25
C ALA A 14 46.24 -34.47 -12.70
N ALA A 15 46.58 -33.33 -12.05
CA ALA A 15 47.96 -33.06 -11.62
C ALA A 15 48.01 -31.99 -10.48
N ILE A 16 48.63 -32.39 -9.40
CA ILE A 16 49.04 -31.68 -8.21
C ILE A 16 50.29 -30.85 -8.51
N SER A 17 50.41 -29.62 -8.02
CA SER A 17 51.71 -29.02 -7.72
C SER A 17 51.57 -27.99 -6.59
N ALA A 18 52.16 -28.36 -5.47
CA ALA A 18 52.40 -27.50 -4.31
C ALA A 18 53.73 -26.75 -4.50
N THR A 19 53.76 -25.46 -4.17
CA THR A 19 55.00 -24.74 -3.89
C THR A 19 54.81 -23.79 -2.72
N LEU A 20 55.53 -24.10 -1.65
CA LEU A 20 55.81 -23.22 -0.49
C LEU A 20 56.85 -22.15 -0.94
N GLY A 21 56.66 -20.94 -0.46
CA GLY A 21 57.68 -19.87 -0.52
C GLY A 21 57.48 -18.88 0.64
N LEU A 22 58.43 -18.84 1.53
CA LEU A 22 58.50 -18.07 2.78
C LEU A 22 59.15 -16.69 2.57
N ILE A 23 58.71 -15.72 3.40
CA ILE A 23 59.48 -14.61 4.06
C ILE A 23 59.79 -13.36 3.21
N GLY A 24 59.38 -12.22 3.79
CA GLY A 24 59.90 -10.88 3.51
C GLY A 24 59.18 -9.80 4.26
N CYS A 25 59.77 -9.36 5.41
CA CYS A 25 59.34 -8.19 6.21
C CYS A 25 59.77 -6.86 5.59
N SER A 26 58.97 -5.84 6.01
CA SER A 26 59.29 -4.39 6.16
C SER A 26 59.11 -3.47 4.95
N ASN A 27 58.22 -2.50 5.00
CA ASN A 27 58.44 -1.16 5.54
C ASN A 27 57.17 -0.31 5.44
N THR A 28 56.93 0.47 6.48
CA THR A 28 55.98 1.56 6.65
C THR A 28 55.99 2.60 5.52
N THR A 29 54.80 2.96 5.03
CA THR A 29 54.52 4.35 4.60
C THR A 29 53.01 4.64 4.82
N ASP A 30 52.77 5.70 5.59
CA ASP A 30 51.45 6.28 5.82
C ASP A 30 50.76 6.64 4.50
N THR A 31 49.54 6.14 4.33
CA THR A 31 48.60 6.75 3.40
C THR A 31 47.20 6.66 4.03
N ALA A 32 46.59 7.83 4.17
CA ALA A 32 45.29 8.07 4.77
C ALA A 32 44.25 7.07 4.30
N ALA A 33 43.69 6.31 5.26
CA ALA A 33 42.52 5.47 5.06
C ALA A 33 41.30 6.35 4.78
N LYS A 34 40.75 6.26 3.58
CA LYS A 34 39.36 6.59 3.34
C LYS A 34 38.54 5.55 4.12
N THR A 35 37.81 6.02 5.10
CA THR A 35 36.74 5.25 5.74
C THR A 35 35.63 5.07 4.70
N ASP A 36 35.64 3.93 4.02
CA ASP A 36 34.44 3.40 3.40
C ASP A 36 33.51 3.01 4.56
N ASP A 37 32.45 3.81 4.70
CA ASP A 37 31.35 3.54 5.61
C ASP A 37 30.52 2.36 5.04
N ASN A 38 31.12 1.17 5.10
CA ASN A 38 30.45 -0.07 4.76
C ASN A 38 29.66 -0.48 6.01
N THR A 39 28.42 0.01 6.13
CA THR A 39 27.47 -0.44 7.14
C THR A 39 27.19 -1.91 6.88
N THR A 40 28.02 -2.79 7.42
CA THR A 40 27.76 -4.22 7.46
C THR A 40 26.47 -4.42 8.24
N ALA A 41 25.41 -4.84 7.52
CA ALA A 41 24.19 -5.30 8.16
C ALA A 41 24.59 -6.30 9.25
N ASP A 42 24.03 -6.12 10.45
CA ASP A 42 24.24 -7.00 11.61
C ASP A 42 23.66 -8.39 11.26
N THR A 43 24.51 -9.25 10.69
CA THR A 43 24.15 -10.61 10.24
C THR A 43 23.94 -11.59 11.39
N ASP A 44 24.02 -11.14 12.65
CA ASP A 44 23.88 -11.98 13.84
C ASP A 44 22.41 -12.21 14.26
N LYS A 45 21.44 -11.59 13.58
CA LYS A 45 20.02 -11.81 13.87
C LYS A 45 19.54 -13.16 13.37
N PRO A 46 18.67 -13.86 14.15
CA PRO A 46 18.13 -15.14 13.74
C PRO A 46 17.28 -14.99 12.48
N ALA A 47 17.33 -16.02 11.61
CA ALA A 47 16.50 -16.05 10.41
C ALA A 47 15.01 -16.01 10.77
N LYS A 48 14.24 -15.22 10.01
CA LYS A 48 12.81 -14.97 10.19
C LYS A 48 12.03 -15.19 8.91
N THR A 49 10.75 -15.54 9.06
CA THR A 49 9.79 -15.67 7.96
C THR A 49 8.67 -14.65 8.12
N LEU A 50 8.41 -13.88 7.07
CA LEU A 50 7.34 -12.89 7.00
C LEU A 50 6.42 -13.23 5.83
N ALA A 51 5.15 -13.43 6.09
CA ALA A 51 4.14 -13.52 5.05
C ALA A 51 3.47 -12.16 4.85
N ILE A 52 3.29 -11.73 3.61
CA ILE A 52 2.61 -10.47 3.27
C ILE A 52 1.51 -10.78 2.27
N THR A 53 0.28 -10.33 2.53
CA THR A 53 -0.81 -10.43 1.58
C THR A 53 -1.49 -9.09 1.36
N GLN A 54 -1.89 -8.83 0.12
CA GLN A 54 -2.72 -7.67 -0.26
C GLN A 54 -3.88 -8.11 -1.14
N ILE A 55 -4.99 -7.36 -1.09
CA ILE A 55 -6.19 -7.75 -1.84
C ILE A 55 -6.01 -7.58 -3.34
N VAL A 56 -5.29 -6.57 -3.79
CA VAL A 56 -5.09 -6.22 -5.19
C VAL A 56 -3.69 -5.65 -5.40
N GLU A 57 -3.13 -5.81 -6.57
CA GLU A 57 -1.93 -5.08 -6.97
C GLU A 57 -2.31 -3.64 -7.30
N HIS A 58 -1.73 -2.70 -6.54
CA HIS A 58 -1.95 -1.27 -6.70
C HIS A 58 -0.71 -0.52 -6.21
N PRO A 59 -0.25 0.53 -6.92
CA PRO A 59 0.97 1.25 -6.56
C PRO A 59 1.03 1.74 -5.12
N SER A 60 -0.07 2.24 -4.53
CA SER A 60 -0.11 2.64 -3.11
C SER A 60 0.21 1.48 -2.18
N LEU A 61 -0.39 0.30 -2.42
CA LEU A 61 -0.17 -0.89 -1.58
C LEU A 61 1.25 -1.44 -1.78
N ASP A 62 1.78 -1.36 -3.00
CA ASP A 62 3.15 -1.76 -3.32
C ASP A 62 4.18 -0.84 -2.65
N GLU A 63 3.92 0.49 -2.61
CA GLU A 63 4.74 1.45 -1.88
C GLU A 63 4.72 1.20 -0.36
N MET A 64 3.56 0.90 0.21
CA MET A 64 3.46 0.51 1.61
C MET A 64 4.27 -0.77 1.89
N ARG A 65 4.14 -1.78 1.03
CA ARG A 65 4.92 -3.02 1.13
C ARG A 65 6.42 -2.74 1.01
N ARG A 66 6.84 -1.89 0.07
CA ARG A 66 8.23 -1.46 -0.07
C ARG A 66 8.73 -0.78 1.20
N GLY A 67 7.98 0.17 1.75
CA GLY A 67 8.33 0.83 3.01
C GLY A 67 8.51 -0.13 4.19
N ILE A 68 7.66 -1.18 4.27
CA ILE A 68 7.80 -2.23 5.29
C ILE A 68 9.15 -2.97 5.14
N ILE A 69 9.48 -3.40 3.92
CA ILE A 69 10.71 -4.16 3.64
C ILE A 69 11.94 -3.30 3.89
N ASP A 70 11.92 -2.04 3.43
CA ASP A 70 13.03 -1.10 3.62
C ASP A 70 13.26 -0.80 5.12
N GLU A 71 12.19 -0.64 5.92
CA GLU A 71 12.35 -0.47 7.37
C GLU A 71 12.96 -1.70 8.04
N LEU A 72 12.54 -2.90 7.63
CA LEU A 72 13.10 -4.13 8.16
C LEU A 72 14.57 -4.29 7.77
N ALA A 73 14.96 -3.94 6.54
CA ALA A 73 16.34 -3.95 6.08
C ALA A 73 17.21 -2.99 6.90
N ASP A 74 16.75 -1.74 7.12
CA ASP A 74 17.42 -0.74 7.94
C ASP A 74 17.60 -1.19 9.41
N LYS A 75 16.71 -2.08 9.87
CA LYS A 75 16.76 -2.70 11.19
C LYS A 75 17.54 -4.02 11.21
N GLY A 76 18.17 -4.41 10.10
CA GLY A 76 19.02 -5.59 10.01
C GLY A 76 18.28 -6.92 9.72
N TYR A 77 17.02 -6.86 9.25
CA TYR A 77 16.31 -8.00 8.65
C TYR A 77 16.29 -7.83 7.14
N VAL A 78 17.22 -8.44 6.44
CA VAL A 78 17.45 -8.28 4.99
C VAL A 78 16.88 -9.47 4.23
N GLU A 79 15.99 -9.21 3.29
CA GLU A 79 15.40 -10.24 2.42
C GLU A 79 16.48 -11.00 1.65
N GLY A 80 16.38 -12.34 1.62
CA GLY A 80 17.35 -13.23 1.00
C GLY A 80 18.60 -13.50 1.85
N GLN A 81 18.76 -12.88 3.01
CA GLN A 81 19.83 -13.15 3.97
C GLN A 81 19.27 -13.82 5.24
N ASN A 82 18.67 -13.04 6.12
CA ASN A 82 18.08 -13.49 7.38
C ASN A 82 16.56 -13.22 7.46
N LEU A 83 15.95 -12.75 6.37
CA LEU A 83 14.50 -12.59 6.22
C LEU A 83 14.03 -13.32 4.96
N THR A 84 13.08 -14.23 5.13
CA THR A 84 12.32 -14.83 4.01
C THR A 84 10.97 -14.14 3.94
N VAL A 85 10.68 -13.50 2.80
CA VAL A 85 9.39 -12.84 2.55
C VAL A 85 8.57 -13.69 1.60
N ASN A 86 7.36 -14.09 2.03
CA ASN A 86 6.38 -14.76 1.19
C ASN A 86 5.24 -13.78 0.87
N PHE A 87 5.21 -13.26 -0.35
CA PHE A 87 4.21 -12.31 -0.79
C PHE A 87 3.18 -12.96 -1.71
N GLN A 88 1.88 -12.71 -1.45
CA GLN A 88 0.78 -13.12 -2.32
C GLN A 88 -0.29 -12.03 -2.44
N SER A 89 -0.71 -11.76 -3.68
CA SER A 89 -1.85 -10.88 -3.99
C SER A 89 -3.10 -11.71 -4.29
N ALA A 90 -4.24 -11.26 -3.75
CA ALA A 90 -5.53 -11.92 -3.99
C ALA A 90 -6.19 -11.49 -5.31
N GLN A 91 -5.57 -10.58 -6.08
CA GLN A 91 -6.04 -10.11 -7.39
C GLN A 91 -7.50 -9.62 -7.38
N GLY A 92 -7.88 -8.90 -6.31
CA GLY A 92 -9.24 -8.36 -6.13
C GLY A 92 -10.29 -9.40 -5.71
N ASN A 93 -9.91 -10.65 -5.46
CA ASN A 93 -10.84 -11.74 -5.16
C ASN A 93 -10.81 -12.12 -3.67
N THR A 94 -11.90 -11.88 -2.96
CA THR A 94 -12.02 -12.16 -1.52
C THR A 94 -11.94 -13.66 -1.19
N ALA A 95 -12.39 -14.54 -2.09
CA ALA A 95 -12.26 -15.99 -1.90
C ALA A 95 -10.79 -16.41 -1.98
N THR A 96 -10.02 -15.83 -2.92
CA THR A 96 -8.56 -16.00 -3.03
C THR A 96 -7.86 -15.46 -1.80
N ALA A 97 -8.26 -14.28 -1.28
CA ALA A 97 -7.73 -13.74 -0.03
C ALA A 97 -7.92 -14.72 1.14
N GLY A 98 -9.11 -15.35 1.23
CA GLY A 98 -9.38 -16.38 2.23
C GLY A 98 -8.52 -17.64 2.06
N GLN A 99 -8.17 -18.05 0.83
CA GLN A 99 -7.27 -19.17 0.57
C GLN A 99 -5.84 -18.85 0.96
N ILE A 100 -5.33 -17.68 0.57
CA ILE A 100 -4.00 -17.18 0.95
C ILE A 100 -3.87 -17.10 2.48
N ALA A 101 -4.89 -16.54 3.14
CA ALA A 101 -4.90 -16.42 4.59
C ALA A 101 -4.81 -17.78 5.31
N LYS A 102 -5.55 -18.80 4.82
CA LYS A 102 -5.48 -20.18 5.36
C LYS A 102 -4.11 -20.82 5.10
N GLN A 103 -3.54 -20.61 3.92
CA GLN A 103 -2.20 -21.10 3.60
C GLN A 103 -1.18 -20.47 4.55
N PHE A 104 -1.14 -19.14 4.69
CA PHE A 104 -0.20 -18.46 5.58
C PHE A 104 -0.37 -18.86 7.06
N ALA A 105 -1.62 -19.06 7.50
CA ALA A 105 -1.88 -19.59 8.84
C ALA A 105 -1.31 -21.01 9.04
N GLY A 106 -1.38 -21.86 7.99
CA GLY A 106 -0.80 -23.20 7.99
C GLY A 106 0.72 -23.23 7.91
N ASP A 107 1.32 -22.30 7.16
CA ASP A 107 2.78 -22.14 7.03
C ASP A 107 3.44 -21.64 8.32
N ASN A 108 2.66 -21.07 9.23
CA ASN A 108 3.06 -20.60 10.57
C ASN A 108 4.33 -19.70 10.55
N PRO A 109 4.34 -18.59 9.79
CA PRO A 109 5.46 -17.67 9.75
C PRO A 109 5.62 -16.92 11.09
N ASP A 110 6.75 -16.22 11.29
CA ASP A 110 7.00 -15.40 12.48
C ASP A 110 6.01 -14.21 12.58
N ALA A 111 5.51 -13.71 11.44
CA ALA A 111 4.44 -12.72 11.38
C ALA A 111 3.72 -12.74 10.02
N ILE A 112 2.47 -12.29 10.01
CA ILE A 112 1.70 -12.01 8.78
C ILE A 112 1.37 -10.52 8.72
N VAL A 113 1.73 -9.87 7.63
CA VAL A 113 1.25 -8.52 7.30
C VAL A 113 0.07 -8.63 6.34
N ALA A 114 -1.05 -8.05 6.72
CA ALA A 114 -2.26 -8.03 5.91
C ALA A 114 -2.57 -6.61 5.45
N ILE A 115 -2.34 -6.34 4.16
CA ILE A 115 -2.51 -5.01 3.55
C ILE A 115 -3.93 -4.92 2.98
N SER A 116 -4.68 -3.92 3.40
CA SER A 116 -6.08 -3.61 3.09
C SER A 116 -7.12 -4.43 3.89
N THR A 117 -8.33 -3.86 4.00
CA THR A 117 -9.41 -4.39 4.83
C THR A 117 -9.81 -5.85 4.50
N PRO A 118 -10.03 -6.24 3.23
CA PRO A 118 -10.44 -7.62 2.95
C PRO A 118 -9.34 -8.65 3.25
N SER A 119 -8.06 -8.29 3.06
CA SER A 119 -6.92 -9.13 3.43
C SER A 119 -6.84 -9.30 4.94
N ALA A 120 -6.93 -8.20 5.70
CA ALA A 120 -6.86 -8.23 7.16
C ALA A 120 -7.99 -9.07 7.76
N GLN A 121 -9.23 -8.89 7.30
CA GLN A 121 -10.37 -9.70 7.73
C GLN A 121 -10.16 -11.19 7.46
N SER A 122 -9.64 -11.54 6.28
CA SER A 122 -9.35 -12.93 5.89
C SER A 122 -8.28 -13.56 6.79
N VAL A 123 -7.18 -12.83 7.06
CA VAL A 123 -6.06 -13.33 7.89
C VAL A 123 -6.51 -13.49 9.34
N VAL A 124 -7.17 -12.48 9.92
CA VAL A 124 -7.64 -12.52 11.32
C VAL A 124 -8.67 -13.62 11.54
N ALA A 125 -9.49 -13.94 10.54
CA ALA A 125 -10.41 -15.09 10.59
C ALA A 125 -9.70 -16.43 10.51
N SER A 126 -8.48 -16.51 9.94
CA SER A 126 -7.79 -17.78 9.63
C SER A 126 -6.81 -18.21 10.71
N THR A 127 -6.32 -17.32 11.58
CA THR A 127 -5.37 -17.66 12.65
C THR A 127 -5.70 -16.97 13.98
N LYS A 128 -5.37 -17.64 15.08
CA LYS A 128 -5.48 -17.13 16.46
C LYS A 128 -4.12 -17.08 17.17
N THR A 129 -3.07 -17.56 16.51
CA THR A 129 -1.76 -17.77 17.12
C THR A 129 -0.62 -17.07 16.41
N VAL A 130 -0.63 -17.08 15.06
CA VAL A 130 0.39 -16.36 14.27
C VAL A 130 0.19 -14.85 14.47
N PRO A 131 1.23 -14.09 14.80
CA PRO A 131 1.17 -12.64 14.89
C PRO A 131 0.67 -11.99 13.59
N VAL A 132 -0.34 -11.13 13.67
CA VAL A 132 -0.93 -10.41 12.53
C VAL A 132 -0.77 -8.92 12.72
N ILE A 133 -0.17 -8.28 11.74
CA ILE A 133 -0.08 -6.82 11.65
C ILE A 133 -0.93 -6.39 10.46
N TYR A 134 -2.10 -5.78 10.73
CA TYR A 134 -2.90 -5.19 9.68
C TYR A 134 -2.35 -3.80 9.30
N THR A 135 -2.56 -3.40 8.04
CA THR A 135 -2.15 -2.09 7.53
C THR A 135 -3.05 -1.64 6.38
N ALA A 136 -3.06 -0.35 6.07
CA ALA A 136 -3.95 0.25 5.06
C ALA A 136 -5.45 0.00 5.36
N ILE A 137 -5.86 0.22 6.60
CA ILE A 137 -7.24 0.06 7.08
C ILE A 137 -7.83 1.43 7.37
N SER A 138 -8.93 1.76 6.71
CA SER A 138 -9.60 3.06 6.89
C SER A 138 -10.45 3.12 8.17
N ASP A 139 -11.01 1.99 8.61
CA ASP A 139 -11.82 1.87 9.81
C ASP A 139 -11.65 0.47 10.42
N PRO A 140 -10.75 0.32 11.40
CA PRO A 140 -10.46 -0.98 11.99
C PRO A 140 -11.61 -1.50 12.89
N VAL A 141 -12.46 -0.62 13.41
CA VAL A 141 -13.66 -1.01 14.20
C VAL A 141 -14.70 -1.63 13.28
N ALA A 142 -15.06 -0.96 12.19
CA ALA A 142 -16.00 -1.49 11.20
C ALA A 142 -15.46 -2.76 10.54
N ALA A 143 -14.15 -2.86 10.35
CA ALA A 143 -13.47 -4.06 9.85
C ALA A 143 -13.45 -5.22 10.88
N LYS A 144 -13.86 -4.98 12.13
CA LYS A 144 -13.81 -5.94 13.25
C LYS A 144 -12.39 -6.44 13.55
N LEU A 145 -11.43 -5.54 13.53
CA LEU A 145 -10.03 -5.80 13.91
C LEU A 145 -9.73 -5.34 15.33
N ILE A 146 -10.39 -4.25 15.75
CA ILE A 146 -10.38 -3.71 17.10
C ILE A 146 -11.82 -3.42 17.56
N ASP A 147 -12.01 -3.20 18.83
CA ASP A 147 -13.27 -2.70 19.39
C ASP A 147 -13.32 -1.16 19.47
N GLU A 148 -14.41 -0.60 20.01
CA GLU A 148 -14.61 0.85 20.16
C GLU A 148 -13.65 1.51 21.19
N ASN A 149 -12.88 0.73 21.93
CA ASN A 149 -11.86 1.20 22.87
C ASN A 149 -10.44 1.00 22.34
N ASP A 150 -10.27 0.81 21.02
CA ASP A 150 -9.01 0.53 20.33
C ASP A 150 -8.32 -0.75 20.81
N VAL A 151 -9.08 -1.72 21.35
CA VAL A 151 -8.56 -3.00 21.79
C VAL A 151 -8.70 -4.02 20.68
N PRO A 152 -7.61 -4.71 20.28
CA PRO A 152 -7.69 -5.78 19.29
C PRO A 152 -8.68 -6.88 19.69
N ILE A 153 -9.53 -7.33 18.74
CA ILE A 153 -10.51 -8.40 19.01
C ILE A 153 -9.88 -9.77 19.27
N GLN A 154 -8.58 -9.91 19.00
CA GLN A 154 -7.77 -11.10 19.24
C GLN A 154 -6.40 -10.71 19.74
N SER A 155 -5.84 -11.51 20.65
CA SER A 155 -4.55 -11.24 21.28
C SER A 155 -3.33 -11.37 20.33
N ASN A 156 -3.52 -11.97 19.14
CA ASN A 156 -2.46 -12.09 18.12
C ASN A 156 -2.53 -11.01 17.05
N VAL A 157 -3.30 -9.93 17.24
CA VAL A 157 -3.55 -8.88 16.23
C VAL A 157 -3.11 -7.52 16.73
N THR A 158 -2.44 -6.77 15.90
CA THR A 158 -2.19 -5.33 16.02
C THR A 158 -2.13 -4.71 14.62
N GLY A 159 -1.88 -3.42 14.49
CA GLY A 159 -1.66 -2.82 13.19
C GLY A 159 -1.75 -1.31 13.16
N LEU A 160 -1.65 -0.78 11.93
CA LEU A 160 -1.70 0.64 11.62
C LEU A 160 -2.91 0.92 10.73
N SER A 161 -3.75 1.86 11.14
CA SER A 161 -4.87 2.37 10.34
C SER A 161 -4.57 3.76 9.78
N SER A 162 -5.20 4.09 8.66
CA SER A 162 -5.21 5.43 8.07
C SER A 162 -6.61 6.00 8.21
N GLU A 163 -6.82 6.83 9.21
CA GLU A 163 -8.06 7.59 9.23
C GLU A 163 -7.99 8.71 8.19
N LEU A 164 -8.96 8.72 7.29
CA LEU A 164 -9.18 9.81 6.35
C LEU A 164 -10.37 10.63 6.85
N PRO A 165 -10.16 11.61 7.74
CA PRO A 165 -11.26 12.36 8.32
C PRO A 165 -12.04 13.07 7.22
N ILE A 166 -13.37 12.87 7.22
CA ILE A 166 -14.24 13.29 6.11
C ILE A 166 -14.35 14.80 5.96
N GLU A 167 -14.23 15.55 7.05
CA GLU A 167 -14.35 17.01 7.03
C GLU A 167 -13.25 17.68 6.20
N PRO A 168 -11.94 17.36 6.37
CA PRO A 168 -10.88 17.84 5.49
C PRO A 168 -11.05 17.41 4.02
N GLN A 169 -11.62 16.23 3.76
CA GLN A 169 -11.91 15.79 2.40
C GLN A 169 -12.97 16.69 1.75
N LEU A 170 -14.06 16.99 2.45
CA LEU A 170 -15.10 17.90 1.99
C LEU A 170 -14.58 19.35 1.82
N ASP A 171 -13.68 19.82 2.72
CA ASP A 171 -13.01 21.11 2.55
C ASP A 171 -12.19 21.15 1.27
N ASN A 172 -11.44 20.09 0.99
CA ASN A 172 -10.63 19.99 -0.23
C ASN A 172 -11.52 19.98 -1.49
N ILE A 173 -12.62 19.23 -1.48
CA ILE A 173 -13.60 19.21 -2.56
C ILE A 173 -14.13 20.62 -2.83
N GLN A 174 -14.56 21.37 -1.78
CA GLN A 174 -15.12 22.71 -1.93
C GLN A 174 -14.08 23.75 -2.36
N LYS A 175 -12.79 23.57 -2.06
CA LYS A 175 -11.70 24.42 -2.55
C LYS A 175 -11.46 24.22 -4.05
N ILE A 176 -11.57 22.99 -4.54
CA ILE A 176 -11.32 22.64 -5.95
C ILE A 176 -12.55 22.88 -6.82
N ALA A 177 -13.74 22.54 -6.31
CA ALA A 177 -15.01 22.68 -7.00
C ALA A 177 -16.00 23.51 -6.15
N PRO A 178 -15.79 24.85 -5.99
CA PRO A 178 -16.56 25.69 -5.05
C PRO A 178 -18.04 25.81 -5.38
N ASN A 179 -18.41 25.56 -6.65
CA ASN A 179 -19.80 25.62 -7.11
C ASN A 179 -20.51 24.25 -7.05
N ALA A 180 -19.81 23.18 -6.71
CA ALA A 180 -20.37 21.86 -6.63
C ALA A 180 -21.55 21.78 -5.64
N LYS A 181 -22.58 21.06 -6.03
CA LYS A 181 -23.77 20.75 -5.22
C LYS A 181 -23.93 19.26 -5.01
N THR A 182 -23.41 18.45 -5.92
CA THR A 182 -23.56 16.99 -5.88
C THR A 182 -22.20 16.32 -6.07
N ILE A 183 -21.82 15.50 -5.08
CA ILE A 183 -20.64 14.65 -5.12
C ILE A 183 -21.09 13.28 -5.61
N GLY A 184 -20.53 12.81 -6.74
CA GLY A 184 -20.63 11.42 -7.19
C GLY A 184 -19.69 10.55 -6.39
N TYR A 185 -20.16 9.41 -5.93
CA TYR A 185 -19.36 8.42 -5.20
C TYR A 185 -19.56 7.03 -5.79
N VAL A 186 -18.56 6.54 -6.52
CA VAL A 186 -18.57 5.18 -7.08
C VAL A 186 -17.93 4.25 -6.06
N TYR A 187 -18.62 3.16 -5.70
CA TYR A 187 -18.16 2.30 -4.62
C TYR A 187 -18.57 0.83 -4.77
N SER A 188 -17.87 -0.04 -4.06
CA SER A 188 -18.15 -1.47 -3.94
C SER A 188 -18.94 -1.76 -2.66
N PRO A 189 -20.21 -2.17 -2.75
CA PRO A 189 -21.03 -2.44 -1.57
C PRO A 189 -20.54 -3.65 -0.74
N GLY A 190 -19.69 -4.49 -1.30
CA GLY A 190 -19.03 -5.60 -0.61
C GLY A 190 -17.78 -5.21 0.20
N GLU A 191 -17.31 -3.96 0.09
CA GLU A 191 -16.15 -3.46 0.82
C GLU A 191 -16.58 -2.56 1.98
N VAL A 192 -16.39 -3.02 3.22
CA VAL A 192 -16.81 -2.30 4.42
C VAL A 192 -16.14 -0.93 4.55
N ASN A 193 -14.85 -0.80 4.17
CA ASN A 193 -14.13 0.47 4.12
C ASN A 193 -14.85 1.49 3.25
N SER A 194 -15.33 1.10 2.08
CA SER A 194 -16.01 1.98 1.13
C SER A 194 -17.41 2.39 1.61
N VAL A 195 -18.15 1.44 2.20
CA VAL A 195 -19.48 1.68 2.78
C VAL A 195 -19.40 2.63 3.99
N VAL A 196 -18.37 2.52 4.82
CA VAL A 196 -18.15 3.44 5.95
C VAL A 196 -17.95 4.86 5.46
N VAL A 197 -17.08 5.08 4.47
CA VAL A 197 -16.85 6.41 3.88
C VAL A 197 -18.13 6.97 3.27
N LEU A 198 -18.91 6.16 2.54
CA LEU A 198 -20.22 6.58 2.02
C LEU A 198 -21.15 7.09 3.12
N ASN A 199 -21.24 6.37 4.24
CA ASN A 199 -22.09 6.75 5.35
C ASN A 199 -21.61 8.05 6.03
N GLN A 200 -20.30 8.23 6.17
CA GLN A 200 -19.70 9.45 6.69
C GLN A 200 -19.97 10.64 5.76
N LEU A 201 -19.82 10.46 4.43
CA LEU A 201 -20.18 11.48 3.44
C LEU A 201 -21.66 11.87 3.51
N LYS A 202 -22.57 10.89 3.53
CA LYS A 202 -24.02 11.14 3.64
C LYS A 202 -24.40 11.86 4.92
N LYS A 203 -23.64 11.66 6.00
CA LYS A 203 -23.85 12.35 7.28
C LYS A 203 -23.33 13.78 7.27
N ALA A 204 -22.13 14.02 6.72
CA ALA A 204 -21.42 15.30 6.80
C ALA A 204 -21.78 16.28 5.67
N ALA A 205 -21.96 15.81 4.44
CA ALA A 205 -22.16 16.63 3.25
C ALA A 205 -23.38 17.59 3.33
N PRO A 206 -24.55 17.20 3.92
CA PRO A 206 -25.71 18.09 3.97
C PRO A 206 -25.47 19.40 4.74
N ALA A 207 -24.67 19.39 5.80
CA ALA A 207 -24.33 20.59 6.57
C ALA A 207 -23.53 21.62 5.74
N ARG A 208 -22.94 21.19 4.63
CA ARG A 208 -22.18 22.02 3.68
C ARG A 208 -22.95 22.34 2.40
N GLY A 209 -24.26 21.99 2.35
CA GLY A 209 -25.11 22.17 1.17
C GLY A 209 -24.80 21.22 0.02
N LEU A 210 -24.10 20.11 0.32
CA LEU A 210 -23.71 19.09 -0.67
C LEU A 210 -24.65 17.89 -0.60
N LYS A 211 -24.87 17.24 -1.74
CA LYS A 211 -25.60 15.98 -1.86
C LYS A 211 -24.63 14.87 -2.28
N ILE A 212 -24.88 13.67 -1.84
CA ILE A 212 -24.14 12.48 -2.28
C ILE A 212 -25.00 11.69 -3.27
N LEU A 213 -24.45 11.44 -4.45
CA LEU A 213 -25.00 10.55 -5.46
C LEU A 213 -24.11 9.30 -5.50
N ASP A 214 -24.53 8.26 -4.82
CA ASP A 214 -23.79 7.01 -4.78
C ASP A 214 -24.20 6.08 -5.94
N VAL A 215 -23.20 5.44 -6.56
CA VAL A 215 -23.35 4.48 -7.65
C VAL A 215 -22.48 3.26 -7.36
N THR A 216 -23.06 2.08 -7.48
CA THR A 216 -22.33 0.83 -7.19
C THR A 216 -21.49 0.35 -8.38
N ALA A 217 -20.29 -0.14 -8.07
CA ALA A 217 -19.42 -0.89 -8.96
C ALA A 217 -18.98 -2.16 -8.23
N ASN A 218 -19.60 -3.29 -8.55
CA ASN A 218 -19.34 -4.55 -7.84
C ASN A 218 -18.01 -5.20 -8.27
N ARG A 219 -17.48 -4.81 -9.42
CA ARG A 219 -16.23 -5.31 -10.02
C ARG A 219 -15.48 -4.15 -10.69
N PRO A 220 -14.17 -4.28 -10.88
CA PRO A 220 -13.38 -3.29 -11.61
C PRO A 220 -13.95 -2.96 -13.00
N THR A 221 -14.50 -3.95 -13.71
CA THR A 221 -15.12 -3.78 -15.04
C THR A 221 -16.36 -2.90 -15.05
N ASP A 222 -17.01 -2.69 -13.92
CA ASP A 222 -18.24 -1.91 -13.79
C ASP A 222 -17.94 -0.40 -13.59
N VAL A 223 -16.69 -0.05 -13.20
CA VAL A 223 -16.29 1.30 -12.76
C VAL A 223 -16.51 2.36 -13.84
N ALA A 224 -16.10 2.11 -15.08
CA ALA A 224 -16.28 3.07 -16.17
C ALA A 224 -17.75 3.39 -16.44
N MET A 225 -18.61 2.36 -16.45
CA MET A 225 -20.04 2.54 -16.68
C MET A 225 -20.72 3.24 -15.49
N ALA A 226 -20.35 2.87 -14.27
CA ALA A 226 -20.81 3.55 -13.06
C ALA A 226 -20.44 5.03 -13.08
N THR A 227 -19.20 5.37 -13.46
CA THR A 227 -18.74 6.76 -13.62
C THR A 227 -19.54 7.51 -14.69
N ARG A 228 -19.72 6.93 -15.86
CA ARG A 228 -20.54 7.57 -16.94
C ARG A 228 -21.98 7.82 -16.52
N SER A 229 -22.54 7.02 -15.61
CA SER A 229 -23.91 7.24 -15.11
C SER A 229 -24.06 8.53 -14.27
N LEU A 230 -22.96 9.16 -13.88
CA LEU A 230 -22.92 10.44 -13.17
C LEU A 230 -23.14 11.66 -14.11
N ALA A 231 -23.13 11.46 -15.42
CA ALA A 231 -23.30 12.52 -16.43
C ALA A 231 -24.50 13.42 -16.15
N GLY A 232 -24.25 14.74 -16.01
CA GLY A 232 -25.28 15.75 -15.73
C GLY A 232 -25.97 15.61 -14.36
N ARG A 233 -25.45 14.76 -13.47
CA ARG A 233 -26.02 14.47 -12.15
C ARG A 233 -25.05 14.74 -11.01
N ALA A 234 -23.75 14.69 -11.24
CA ALA A 234 -22.70 15.02 -10.28
C ALA A 234 -21.84 16.16 -10.83
N ASP A 235 -21.35 17.01 -9.94
CA ASP A 235 -20.47 18.15 -10.25
C ASP A 235 -19.00 17.83 -9.98
N VAL A 236 -18.74 16.85 -9.12
CA VAL A 236 -17.42 16.37 -8.72
C VAL A 236 -17.53 14.90 -8.33
N ILE A 237 -16.50 14.13 -8.59
CA ILE A 237 -16.38 12.75 -8.12
C ILE A 237 -15.43 12.73 -6.92
N TYR A 238 -15.85 12.13 -5.81
CA TYR A 238 -14.95 11.75 -4.74
C TYR A 238 -14.73 10.24 -4.77
N THR A 239 -13.49 9.80 -4.66
CA THR A 239 -13.13 8.39 -4.56
C THR A 239 -12.28 8.14 -3.33
N SER A 240 -12.68 7.15 -2.54
CA SER A 240 -11.94 6.65 -1.39
C SER A 240 -11.00 5.51 -1.80
N LEU A 241 -10.42 4.85 -0.81
CA LEU A 241 -9.57 3.66 -0.99
C LEU A 241 -10.42 2.38 -1.19
N ASP A 242 -11.34 2.40 -2.17
CA ASP A 242 -12.10 1.24 -2.63
C ASP A 242 -11.23 0.41 -3.56
N ASN A 243 -10.95 -0.85 -3.20
CA ASN A 243 -9.97 -1.66 -3.94
C ASN A 243 -10.41 -1.98 -5.38
N ASN A 244 -11.71 -2.17 -5.65
CA ASN A 244 -12.19 -2.38 -7.00
C ASN A 244 -12.09 -1.09 -7.84
N VAL A 245 -12.45 0.05 -7.25
CA VAL A 245 -12.42 1.34 -7.94
C VAL A 245 -10.98 1.74 -8.26
N VAL A 246 -10.08 1.69 -7.27
CA VAL A 246 -8.68 2.08 -7.50
C VAL A 246 -7.95 1.12 -8.44
N SER A 247 -8.32 -0.16 -8.49
CA SER A 247 -7.74 -1.11 -9.47
C SER A 247 -8.13 -0.79 -10.92
N ALA A 248 -9.25 -0.11 -11.14
CA ALA A 248 -9.73 0.34 -12.46
C ALA A 248 -9.72 1.86 -12.60
N PHE A 249 -8.81 2.54 -11.92
CA PHE A 249 -8.82 4.00 -11.79
C PHE A 249 -8.72 4.73 -13.14
N GLU A 250 -7.89 4.24 -14.07
CA GLU A 250 -7.77 4.84 -15.41
C GLU A 250 -9.10 4.79 -16.18
N ALA A 251 -9.91 3.76 -15.94
CA ALA A 251 -11.24 3.68 -16.56
C ALA A 251 -12.22 4.70 -15.95
N MET A 252 -12.08 5.00 -14.64
CA MET A 252 -12.80 6.11 -14.00
C MET A 252 -12.33 7.45 -14.54
N ALA A 253 -11.01 7.68 -14.60
CA ALA A 253 -10.42 8.93 -15.06
C ALA A 253 -10.81 9.21 -16.53
N GLY A 254 -10.73 8.22 -17.41
CA GLY A 254 -11.17 8.35 -18.80
C GLY A 254 -12.64 8.73 -18.91
N ALA A 255 -13.51 8.09 -18.13
CA ALA A 255 -14.94 8.42 -18.11
C ALA A 255 -15.22 9.83 -17.54
N ALA A 256 -14.48 10.25 -16.53
CA ALA A 256 -14.60 11.57 -15.91
C ALA A 256 -14.12 12.69 -16.86
N ASN A 257 -13.02 12.45 -17.60
CA ASN A 257 -12.54 13.38 -18.65
C ASN A 257 -13.55 13.55 -19.78
N GLU A 258 -14.25 12.47 -20.21
CA GLU A 258 -15.34 12.55 -21.19
C GLU A 258 -16.52 13.44 -20.72
N LEU A 259 -16.67 13.61 -19.41
CA LEU A 259 -17.78 14.31 -18.76
C LEU A 259 -17.42 15.71 -18.23
N ASP A 260 -16.15 16.11 -18.32
CA ASP A 260 -15.61 17.32 -17.68
C ASP A 260 -15.93 17.36 -16.16
N ILE A 261 -15.80 16.23 -15.46
CA ILE A 261 -16.08 16.13 -14.02
C ILE A 261 -14.76 15.87 -13.26
N PRO A 262 -14.34 16.79 -12.35
CA PRO A 262 -13.10 16.60 -11.59
C PRO A 262 -13.21 15.43 -10.61
N ILE A 263 -12.12 14.66 -10.50
CA ILE A 263 -11.96 13.58 -9.51
C ILE A 263 -11.09 14.07 -8.36
N ILE A 264 -11.61 13.97 -7.15
CA ILE A 264 -10.87 14.17 -5.90
C ILE A 264 -10.68 12.80 -5.26
N ALA A 265 -9.43 12.42 -5.05
CA ALA A 265 -9.04 11.11 -4.53
C ALA A 265 -8.50 11.18 -3.10
N SER A 266 -8.14 10.03 -2.54
CA SER A 266 -7.62 9.88 -1.17
C SER A 266 -6.17 9.38 -1.13
N ASP A 267 -5.49 9.26 -2.28
CA ASP A 267 -4.10 8.80 -2.39
C ASP A 267 -3.35 9.47 -3.55
N GLU A 268 -2.01 9.51 -3.43
CA GLU A 268 -1.11 10.12 -4.41
C GLU A 268 -1.21 9.44 -5.79
N PHE A 269 -1.25 8.11 -5.81
CA PHE A 269 -1.19 7.36 -7.06
C PHE A 269 -2.44 7.54 -7.92
N SER A 270 -3.60 7.76 -7.30
CA SER A 270 -4.81 8.16 -8.01
C SER A 270 -4.60 9.50 -8.75
N VAL A 271 -3.86 10.46 -8.17
CA VAL A 271 -3.53 11.71 -8.86
C VAL A 271 -2.58 11.47 -10.03
N ARG A 272 -1.57 10.64 -9.87
CA ARG A 272 -0.66 10.25 -10.96
C ARG A 272 -1.36 9.54 -12.12
N ARG A 273 -2.49 8.88 -11.84
CA ARG A 273 -3.30 8.07 -12.77
C ARG A 273 -4.51 8.80 -13.32
N GLY A 274 -4.72 10.08 -13.00
CA GLY A 274 -5.76 10.88 -13.63
C GLY A 274 -6.69 11.65 -12.70
N ALA A 275 -6.53 11.61 -11.36
CA ALA A 275 -7.31 12.50 -10.50
C ALA A 275 -6.78 13.94 -10.54
N THR A 276 -7.68 14.90 -10.35
CA THR A 276 -7.36 16.33 -10.21
C THR A 276 -6.48 16.60 -8.99
N ALA A 277 -6.85 16.01 -7.84
CA ALA A 277 -6.13 16.16 -6.58
C ALA A 277 -6.49 15.02 -5.62
N ALA A 278 -5.69 14.86 -4.58
CA ALA A 278 -5.97 13.97 -3.45
C ALA A 278 -5.50 14.56 -2.14
N LEU A 279 -6.19 14.19 -1.06
CA LEU A 279 -5.73 14.44 0.30
C LEU A 279 -5.59 13.09 1.01
N GLY A 280 -4.38 12.64 1.26
CA GLY A 280 -4.10 11.31 1.78
C GLY A 280 -2.80 11.22 2.55
N VAL A 281 -2.53 10.05 3.13
CA VAL A 281 -1.25 9.75 3.79
C VAL A 281 -0.15 9.53 2.74
N ASN A 282 1.12 9.66 3.16
CA ASN A 282 2.22 9.19 2.33
C ASN A 282 2.36 7.67 2.48
N ASP A 283 2.18 6.93 1.38
CA ASP A 283 2.10 5.46 1.40
C ASP A 283 3.43 4.80 1.81
N TYR A 284 4.56 5.36 1.38
CA TYR A 284 5.88 4.84 1.77
C TYR A 284 6.13 5.02 3.27
N ASP A 285 5.87 6.20 3.83
CA ASP A 285 6.02 6.47 5.26
C ASP A 285 5.04 5.64 6.10
N PHE A 286 3.85 5.39 5.56
CA PHE A 286 2.87 4.48 6.16
C PHE A 286 3.45 3.06 6.24
N GLY A 287 4.05 2.58 5.15
CA GLY A 287 4.77 1.32 5.10
C GLY A 287 5.93 1.26 6.10
N ARG A 288 6.75 2.31 6.17
CA ARG A 288 7.86 2.42 7.15
C ARG A 288 7.35 2.30 8.58
N THR A 289 6.23 2.96 8.90
CA THR A 289 5.64 2.89 10.24
C THR A 289 5.11 1.49 10.55
N THR A 290 4.44 0.85 9.59
CA THR A 290 4.04 -0.57 9.73
C THR A 290 5.26 -1.48 9.92
N GLY A 291 6.35 -1.24 9.18
CA GLY A 291 7.62 -1.97 9.28
C GLY A 291 8.23 -1.92 10.68
N LYS A 292 8.11 -0.78 11.39
CA LYS A 292 8.54 -0.67 12.80
C LYS A 292 7.74 -1.60 13.71
N MET A 293 6.44 -1.76 13.48
CA MET A 293 5.60 -2.69 14.26
C MET A 293 5.99 -4.14 13.95
N VAL A 294 6.20 -4.48 12.67
CA VAL A 294 6.68 -5.81 12.24
C VAL A 294 8.05 -6.11 12.87
N TYR A 295 8.97 -5.16 12.84
CA TYR A 295 10.30 -5.32 13.47
C TYR A 295 10.21 -5.67 14.95
N ARG A 296 9.33 -5.02 15.71
CA ARG A 296 9.12 -5.31 17.15
C ARG A 296 8.70 -6.76 17.34
N VAL A 297 7.75 -7.25 16.53
CA VAL A 297 7.29 -8.65 16.58
C VAL A 297 8.40 -9.61 16.21
N LEU A 298 9.13 -9.39 15.11
CA LEU A 298 10.24 -10.26 14.69
C LEU A 298 11.40 -10.27 15.70
N SER A 299 11.55 -9.19 16.47
CA SER A 299 12.54 -9.08 17.55
C SER A 299 12.08 -9.72 18.87
N GLY A 300 10.90 -10.36 18.91
CA GLY A 300 10.40 -11.13 20.05
C GLY A 300 9.46 -10.37 20.98
N GLU A 301 9.05 -9.15 20.66
CA GLU A 301 8.01 -8.46 21.40
C GLU A 301 6.65 -9.15 21.18
N ALA A 302 5.92 -9.40 22.25
CA ALA A 302 4.62 -10.04 22.13
C ALA A 302 3.62 -9.10 21.44
N VAL A 303 2.95 -9.56 20.37
CA VAL A 303 2.07 -8.75 19.54
C VAL A 303 0.96 -8.06 20.32
N ASN A 304 0.44 -8.71 21.39
CA ASN A 304 -0.61 -8.15 22.24
C ASN A 304 -0.12 -7.00 23.14
N THR A 305 1.17 -6.72 23.20
CA THR A 305 1.72 -5.55 23.92
C THR A 305 1.90 -4.35 22.99
N ILE A 306 1.79 -4.56 21.68
CA ILE A 306 1.88 -3.52 20.66
C ILE A 306 0.48 -2.98 20.41
N LYS A 307 0.24 -1.75 20.84
CA LYS A 307 -1.07 -1.10 20.63
C LYS A 307 -1.28 -0.81 19.15
N PRO A 308 -2.51 -0.95 18.65
CA PRO A 308 -2.88 -0.39 17.35
C PRO A 308 -2.57 1.11 17.28
N GLU A 309 -2.11 1.54 16.11
CA GLU A 309 -1.76 2.93 15.85
C GLU A 309 -2.59 3.50 14.69
N VAL A 310 -2.69 4.84 14.63
CA VAL A 310 -3.37 5.57 13.57
C VAL A 310 -2.41 6.57 12.96
N MET A 311 -2.28 6.57 11.63
CA MET A 311 -1.61 7.63 10.89
C MET A 311 -2.67 8.55 10.28
N ASN A 312 -2.65 9.83 10.67
CA ASN A 312 -3.60 10.85 10.22
C ASN A 312 -2.90 12.11 9.66
N THR A 313 -1.60 12.05 9.43
CA THR A 313 -0.86 13.14 8.76
C THR A 313 -1.19 13.10 7.27
N LEU A 314 -2.00 14.06 6.83
CA LEU A 314 -2.46 14.15 5.45
C LEU A 314 -1.57 15.08 4.63
N THR A 315 -1.28 14.65 3.40
CA THR A 315 -0.58 15.42 2.38
C THR A 315 -1.53 15.70 1.22
N LEU A 316 -1.50 16.94 0.73
CA LEU A 316 -2.25 17.33 -0.46
C LEU A 316 -1.40 17.10 -1.70
N TYR A 317 -1.94 16.34 -2.64
CA TYR A 317 -1.37 16.07 -3.96
C TYR A 317 -2.24 16.69 -5.03
N ALA A 318 -1.65 17.20 -6.13
CA ALA A 318 -2.41 17.82 -7.19
C ALA A 318 -1.73 17.65 -8.56
N SER A 319 -2.56 17.55 -9.62
CA SER A 319 -2.15 17.58 -11.01
C SER A 319 -2.87 18.69 -11.76
N PRO A 320 -2.23 19.83 -12.05
CA PRO A 320 -2.77 20.85 -12.93
C PRO A 320 -3.16 20.32 -14.31
N LYS A 321 -2.42 19.32 -14.82
CA LYS A 321 -2.73 18.67 -16.10
C LYS A 321 -4.09 17.97 -16.05
N HIS A 322 -4.32 17.10 -15.09
CA HIS A 322 -5.57 16.35 -14.96
C HIS A 322 -6.75 17.25 -14.55
N ALA A 323 -6.48 18.32 -13.78
CA ALA A 323 -7.47 19.35 -13.51
C ALA A 323 -8.00 19.99 -14.82
N ALA A 324 -7.08 20.37 -15.72
CA ALA A 324 -7.46 20.96 -17.02
C ALA A 324 -8.21 19.96 -17.92
N GLU A 325 -7.82 18.67 -17.91
CA GLU A 325 -8.51 17.59 -18.62
C GLU A 325 -9.94 17.34 -18.11
N GLN A 326 -10.24 17.72 -16.85
CA GLN A 326 -11.54 17.59 -16.18
C GLN A 326 -12.27 18.93 -16.01
N GLY A 327 -11.89 19.93 -16.82
CA GLY A 327 -12.62 21.20 -16.92
C GLY A 327 -12.46 22.15 -15.73
N VAL A 328 -11.47 21.94 -14.84
CA VAL A 328 -11.24 22.79 -13.67
C VAL A 328 -9.82 23.37 -13.65
N SER A 329 -9.67 24.50 -12.95
CA SER A 329 -8.38 25.13 -12.72
C SER A 329 -8.10 25.18 -11.24
N LEU A 330 -6.90 24.74 -10.83
CA LEU A 330 -6.47 24.79 -9.44
C LEU A 330 -5.92 26.18 -9.10
N SER A 331 -6.29 26.71 -7.94
CA SER A 331 -5.81 28.01 -7.48
C SER A 331 -4.32 27.98 -7.12
N ASP A 332 -3.62 29.12 -7.27
CA ASP A 332 -2.22 29.24 -6.84
C ASP A 332 -2.02 28.92 -5.35
N ASP A 333 -2.99 29.24 -4.51
CA ASP A 333 -2.95 28.95 -3.08
C ASP A 333 -3.00 27.44 -2.81
N LEU A 334 -3.86 26.71 -3.52
CA LEU A 334 -3.89 25.25 -3.44
C LEU A 334 -2.57 24.64 -3.89
N LEU A 335 -2.05 25.09 -5.04
CA LEU A 335 -0.80 24.57 -5.62
C LEU A 335 0.45 24.86 -4.79
N LYS A 336 0.47 25.95 -4.00
CA LYS A 336 1.57 26.26 -3.07
C LYS A 336 1.63 25.24 -1.92
N ASN A 337 0.47 24.69 -1.52
CA ASN A 337 0.36 23.77 -0.39
C ASN A 337 0.31 22.30 -0.84
N ALA A 338 0.27 22.04 -2.14
CA ALA A 338 0.19 20.70 -2.70
C ALA A 338 1.52 20.22 -3.26
N ILE A 339 1.76 18.93 -3.17
CA ILE A 339 2.78 18.27 -3.97
C ILE A 339 2.24 18.15 -5.40
N ASN A 340 2.92 18.84 -6.34
CA ASN A 340 2.57 18.77 -7.75
C ASN A 340 3.18 17.52 -8.39
N VAL A 341 2.34 16.52 -8.66
CA VAL A 341 2.79 15.23 -9.20
C VAL A 341 3.31 15.32 -10.64
N ASP A 342 2.84 16.31 -11.43
CA ASP A 342 3.30 16.50 -12.82
C ASP A 342 4.78 16.95 -12.85
N LYS A 343 5.23 17.74 -11.86
CA LYS A 343 6.63 18.16 -11.73
C LYS A 343 7.53 17.05 -11.25
N GLN A 344 7.04 16.17 -10.37
CA GLN A 344 7.83 15.03 -9.89
C GLN A 344 8.09 14.03 -11.02
N ALA A 345 7.09 13.74 -11.88
CA ALA A 345 7.27 12.88 -13.04
C ALA A 345 8.36 13.41 -13.98
N GLN A 346 8.37 14.72 -14.27
CA GLN A 346 9.38 15.35 -15.13
C GLN A 346 10.81 15.35 -14.53
N SER A 347 10.95 15.24 -13.21
CA SER A 347 12.25 15.16 -12.55
C SER A 347 12.82 13.74 -12.48
N ALA A 348 11.96 12.73 -12.56
CA ALA A 348 12.36 11.31 -12.57
C ALA A 348 12.84 10.84 -13.96
N ASP A 349 12.43 11.55 -15.04
CA ASP A 349 12.83 11.27 -16.44
C ASP A 349 14.14 11.97 -16.86
N LYS A 350 14.82 12.67 -15.96
CA LYS A 350 16.12 13.34 -16.18
C LYS A 350 17.24 12.68 -15.41
#